data_ec3bf23a467e209f436bb072b3e013f4
#
_entry.id   ec3bf23a467e209f436bb072b3e013f4
#
_cell.length_a   1.000
_cell.length_b   1.000
_cell.length_c   1.000
_cell.angle_alpha   90.00
_cell.angle_beta   90.00
_cell.angle_gamma   90.00
#
_symmetry.space_group_name_H-M   'P 1'
#
loop_
_entity.id
_entity.type
_entity.pdbx_description
1 polymer ?
#
loop_
_entity_poly.entity_id
_entity_poly.type
_entity_poly.pdbx_seq_one_letter_code
_entity_poly.pdbx_strand_id
1 'polypeptide(L)'
;MSDLKIAVILGSTRPGRNGKAVADWVLEQAQQRTGATYELIDLLDYPLPHLDESLPPSIGQYANDHTKAWAERIAAYDGFVFVTPEYNHSTSGVLKNAIDYLYGEWNNKAAGFVSYGGLGGARAIEHLRGISAELQIADVRQQLSFSLFSDFENFSVFTPGPQYADQAAVLFDQLESWAAALKPLRAAEPLAA
;
A
#
# COMPACT_ATOMS: atom_id res chain seq x y z
N MET A 1 7.20 -1.74 -23.41
CA MET A 1 6.87 -0.99 -22.17
C MET A 1 6.25 -1.98 -21.21
N SER A 2 6.69 -2.00 -19.96
CA SER A 2 6.10 -2.89 -18.96
C SER A 2 4.68 -2.43 -18.70
N ASP A 3 3.72 -3.36 -18.78
CA ASP A 3 2.28 -3.08 -18.56
C ASP A 3 1.95 -3.26 -17.07
N LEU A 4 2.86 -2.79 -16.19
CA LEU A 4 2.68 -2.86 -14.75
C LEU A 4 1.75 -1.76 -14.26
N LYS A 5 0.82 -2.14 -13.37
CA LYS A 5 -0.06 -1.23 -12.65
C LYS A 5 0.22 -1.31 -11.16
N ILE A 6 0.52 -0.19 -10.54
CA ILE A 6 0.85 -0.11 -9.11
C ILE A 6 -0.11 0.87 -8.43
N ALA A 7 -0.73 0.46 -7.34
CA ALA A 7 -1.56 1.34 -6.54
C ALA A 7 -0.76 1.98 -5.40
N VAL A 8 -0.90 3.29 -5.23
CA VAL A 8 -0.49 4.01 -4.02
C VAL A 8 -1.72 4.07 -3.11
N ILE A 9 -1.72 3.29 -2.03
CA ILE A 9 -2.86 3.17 -1.11
C ILE A 9 -2.68 4.11 0.07
N LEU A 10 -3.53 5.14 0.14
CA LEU A 10 -3.57 6.07 1.27
C LEU A 10 -4.36 5.48 2.43
N GLY A 11 -3.62 5.00 3.44
CA GLY A 11 -4.11 4.23 4.58
C GLY A 11 -4.63 5.04 5.75
N SER A 12 -5.08 6.29 5.57
CA SER A 12 -5.67 7.09 6.64
C SER A 12 -6.89 7.86 6.16
N THR A 13 -7.98 7.78 6.91
CA THR A 13 -9.22 8.53 6.67
C THR A 13 -9.49 9.60 7.73
N ARG A 14 -8.54 9.84 8.66
CA ARG A 14 -8.68 10.82 9.75
C ARG A 14 -8.89 12.23 9.20
N PRO A 15 -9.87 13.01 9.67
CA PRO A 15 -10.01 14.42 9.33
C PRO A 15 -8.70 15.18 9.61
N GLY A 16 -8.24 16.03 8.68
CA GLY A 16 -6.97 16.75 8.81
C GLY A 16 -5.72 15.86 8.74
N ARG A 17 -5.80 14.69 8.10
CA ARG A 17 -4.68 13.73 7.93
C ARG A 17 -3.53 14.32 7.12
N ASN A 18 -2.32 14.12 7.59
CA ASN A 18 -1.09 14.44 6.85
C ASN A 18 -0.85 13.48 5.67
N GLY A 19 -1.43 12.29 5.73
CA GLY A 19 -1.19 11.23 4.75
C GLY A 19 -1.54 11.61 3.31
N LYS A 20 -2.49 12.54 3.10
CA LYS A 20 -2.84 13.00 1.75
C LYS A 20 -1.65 13.68 1.08
N ALA A 21 -0.98 14.61 1.77
CA ALA A 21 0.20 15.30 1.25
C ALA A 21 1.37 14.33 1.01
N VAL A 22 1.56 13.33 1.89
CA VAL A 22 2.57 12.29 1.70
C VAL A 22 2.25 11.44 0.48
N ALA A 23 1.00 10.98 0.32
CA ALA A 23 0.60 10.14 -0.80
C ALA A 23 0.67 10.88 -2.14
N ASP A 24 0.31 12.17 -2.16
CA ASP A 24 0.42 13.01 -3.36
C ASP A 24 1.88 13.16 -3.79
N TRP A 25 2.78 13.44 -2.85
CA TRP A 25 4.21 13.52 -3.13
C TRP A 25 4.75 12.18 -3.66
N VAL A 26 4.37 11.07 -3.05
CA VAL A 26 4.76 9.72 -3.52
C VAL A 26 4.28 9.50 -4.95
N LEU A 27 3.03 9.86 -5.25
CA LEU A 27 2.47 9.73 -6.59
C LEU A 27 3.19 10.63 -7.60
N GLU A 28 3.53 11.86 -7.22
CA GLU A 28 4.30 12.79 -8.05
C GLU A 28 5.69 12.23 -8.41
N GLN A 29 6.42 11.63 -7.43
CA GLN A 29 7.68 10.95 -7.71
C GLN A 29 7.48 9.74 -8.63
N ALA A 30 6.42 8.96 -8.39
CA ALA A 30 6.10 7.77 -9.18
C ALA A 30 5.70 8.10 -10.63
N GLN A 31 5.02 9.22 -10.87
CA GLN A 31 4.61 9.66 -12.22
C GLN A 31 5.78 10.02 -13.14
N GLN A 32 6.98 10.23 -12.59
CA GLN A 32 8.20 10.43 -13.39
C GLN A 32 8.77 9.12 -13.95
N ARG A 33 8.21 7.98 -13.55
CA ARG A 33 8.64 6.64 -13.95
C ARG A 33 8.01 6.20 -15.27
N THR A 34 8.73 5.35 -16.00
CA THR A 34 8.25 4.76 -17.26
C THR A 34 8.07 3.23 -17.15
N GLY A 35 8.48 2.63 -16.03
CA GLY A 35 8.42 1.18 -15.79
C GLY A 35 7.03 0.67 -15.41
N ALA A 36 6.16 1.53 -14.89
CA ALA A 36 4.81 1.19 -14.47
C ALA A 36 3.88 2.41 -14.56
N THR A 37 2.58 2.17 -14.53
CA THR A 37 1.57 3.20 -14.25
C THR A 37 1.20 3.17 -12.79
N TYR A 38 1.08 4.37 -12.18
CA TYR A 38 0.77 4.53 -10.76
C TYR A 38 -0.57 5.25 -10.58
N GLU A 39 -1.37 4.75 -9.66
CA GLU A 39 -2.70 5.28 -9.37
C GLU A 39 -2.92 5.40 -7.87
N LEU A 40 -3.51 6.51 -7.42
CA LEU A 40 -3.87 6.71 -6.01
C LEU A 40 -5.18 5.98 -5.70
N ILE A 41 -5.17 5.20 -4.63
CA ILE A 41 -6.36 4.66 -3.96
C ILE A 41 -6.47 5.35 -2.60
N ASP A 42 -7.45 6.20 -2.42
CA ASP A 42 -7.76 6.80 -1.13
C ASP A 42 -8.82 5.95 -0.41
N LEU A 43 -8.48 5.39 0.75
CA LEU A 43 -9.43 4.58 1.52
C LEU A 43 -10.66 5.38 2.00
N LEU A 44 -10.63 6.70 1.92
CA LEU A 44 -11.82 7.52 2.20
C LEU A 44 -12.94 7.29 1.16
N ASP A 45 -12.55 6.93 -0.07
CA ASP A 45 -13.49 6.67 -1.17
C ASP A 45 -14.07 5.22 -1.11
N TYR A 46 -13.54 4.39 -0.19
CA TYR A 46 -13.96 3.00 0.03
C TYR A 46 -14.44 2.84 1.48
N PRO A 47 -15.68 3.24 1.79
CA PRO A 47 -16.20 3.21 3.16
C PRO A 47 -16.57 1.78 3.60
N LEU A 48 -15.55 0.93 3.73
CA LEU A 48 -15.71 -0.44 4.21
C LEU A 48 -16.11 -0.42 5.69
N PRO A 49 -17.20 -1.07 6.08
CA PRO A 49 -17.52 -1.28 7.50
C PRO A 49 -16.41 -2.13 8.16
N HIS A 50 -16.49 -2.38 9.47
CA HIS A 50 -15.64 -3.45 10.03
C HIS A 50 -15.98 -4.76 9.33
N LEU A 51 -14.95 -5.60 9.07
CA LEU A 51 -15.09 -6.83 8.28
C LEU A 51 -16.39 -7.58 8.63
N ASP A 52 -17.31 -7.62 7.65
CA ASP A 52 -18.67 -8.12 7.79
C ASP A 52 -18.99 -9.29 6.86
N GLU A 53 -17.96 -9.91 6.27
CA GLU A 53 -18.11 -11.16 5.53
C GLU A 53 -18.26 -12.34 6.48
N SER A 54 -19.18 -13.24 6.17
CA SER A 54 -19.45 -14.41 7.01
C SER A 54 -18.43 -15.54 6.82
N LEU A 55 -17.74 -15.57 5.68
CA LEU A 55 -16.70 -16.55 5.37
C LEU A 55 -15.32 -15.89 5.44
N PRO A 56 -14.27 -16.65 5.82
CA PRO A 56 -12.90 -16.16 5.77
C PRO A 56 -12.54 -15.68 4.35
N PRO A 57 -11.84 -14.54 4.19
CA PRO A 57 -11.45 -14.02 2.89
C PRO A 57 -10.61 -14.99 2.04
N SER A 58 -9.88 -15.91 2.67
CA SER A 58 -9.09 -16.95 1.99
C SER A 58 -9.94 -17.92 1.15
N ILE A 59 -11.26 -17.97 1.39
CA ILE A 59 -12.19 -18.79 0.58
C ILE A 59 -12.51 -18.08 -0.75
N GLY A 60 -12.34 -16.75 -0.85
CA GLY A 60 -12.61 -15.98 -2.06
C GLY A 60 -14.10 -15.89 -2.45
N GLN A 61 -15.01 -16.12 -1.51
CA GLN A 61 -16.46 -16.04 -1.74
C GLN A 61 -17.04 -14.87 -0.94
N TYR A 62 -17.18 -13.74 -1.61
CA TYR A 62 -17.67 -12.51 -1.00
C TYR A 62 -19.18 -12.33 -1.20
N ALA A 63 -19.90 -12.07 -0.12
CA ALA A 63 -21.34 -11.85 -0.16
C ALA A 63 -21.68 -10.38 -0.47
N ASN A 64 -20.94 -9.45 0.12
CA ASN A 64 -21.26 -8.03 0.10
C ASN A 64 -20.75 -7.32 -1.14
N ASP A 65 -21.53 -6.38 -1.67
CA ASP A 65 -21.17 -5.65 -2.90
C ASP A 65 -19.97 -4.72 -2.69
N HIS A 66 -19.81 -4.13 -1.49
CA HIS A 66 -18.63 -3.33 -1.17
C HIS A 66 -17.34 -4.18 -1.16
N THR A 67 -17.41 -5.43 -0.70
CA THR A 67 -16.26 -6.35 -0.74
C THR A 67 -15.91 -6.72 -2.17
N LYS A 68 -16.90 -7.04 -3.00
CA LYS A 68 -16.70 -7.36 -4.43
C LYS A 68 -16.06 -6.20 -5.19
N ALA A 69 -16.57 -4.98 -4.98
CA ALA A 69 -16.00 -3.78 -5.58
C ALA A 69 -14.55 -3.53 -5.14
N TRP A 70 -14.26 -3.75 -3.86
CA TRP A 70 -12.91 -3.65 -3.32
C TRP A 70 -12.00 -4.74 -3.89
N ALA A 71 -12.45 -5.98 -3.98
CA ALA A 71 -11.73 -7.11 -4.57
C ALA A 71 -11.37 -6.84 -6.05
N GLU A 72 -12.34 -6.40 -6.86
CA GLU A 72 -12.10 -6.03 -8.25
C GLU A 72 -11.05 -4.93 -8.37
N ARG A 73 -11.14 -3.91 -7.50
CA ARG A 73 -10.18 -2.80 -7.48
C ARG A 73 -8.76 -3.27 -7.19
N ILE A 74 -8.56 -4.10 -6.17
CA ILE A 74 -7.24 -4.60 -5.76
C ILE A 74 -6.70 -5.62 -6.75
N ALA A 75 -7.56 -6.47 -7.32
CA ALA A 75 -7.15 -7.46 -8.32
C ALA A 75 -6.48 -6.83 -9.56
N ALA A 76 -6.86 -5.60 -9.92
CA ALA A 76 -6.39 -4.91 -11.11
C ALA A 76 -4.90 -4.48 -11.07
N TYR A 77 -4.25 -4.53 -9.90
CA TYR A 77 -2.88 -4.06 -9.73
C TYR A 77 -1.86 -5.20 -9.63
N ASP A 78 -0.64 -4.90 -10.05
CA ASP A 78 0.52 -5.81 -9.99
C ASP A 78 1.36 -5.61 -8.72
N GLY A 79 1.19 -4.45 -8.06
CA GLY A 79 1.92 -4.12 -6.84
C GLY A 79 1.31 -2.93 -6.11
N PHE A 80 1.84 -2.64 -4.93
CA PHE A 80 1.29 -1.64 -4.01
C PHE A 80 2.38 -0.79 -3.36
N VAL A 81 2.07 0.48 -3.14
CA VAL A 81 2.78 1.35 -2.18
C VAL A 81 1.80 1.69 -1.07
N PHE A 82 1.99 1.12 0.11
CA PHE A 82 1.16 1.44 1.26
C PHE A 82 1.67 2.71 1.95
N VAL A 83 0.83 3.74 2.00
CA VAL A 83 1.12 5.00 2.71
C VAL A 83 0.36 5.00 4.03
N THR A 84 1.05 4.85 5.15
CA THR A 84 0.45 4.67 6.47
C THR A 84 0.94 5.66 7.53
N PRO A 85 0.05 6.19 8.38
CA PRO A 85 0.46 6.76 9.66
C PRO A 85 0.91 5.66 10.61
N GLU A 86 1.62 6.06 11.67
CA GLU A 86 1.80 5.22 12.83
C GLU A 86 0.81 5.64 13.92
N TYR A 87 -0.15 4.79 14.24
CA TYR A 87 -1.10 4.95 15.33
C TYR A 87 -0.86 3.88 16.39
N ASN A 88 -0.47 4.30 17.60
CA ASN A 88 -0.25 3.40 18.74
C ASN A 88 0.67 2.21 18.38
N HIS A 89 1.85 2.51 17.81
CA HIS A 89 2.88 1.54 17.40
C HIS A 89 2.50 0.63 16.22
N SER A 90 1.42 0.88 15.49
CA SER A 90 1.01 0.07 14.36
C SER A 90 0.49 0.92 13.19
N THR A 91 0.07 0.25 12.13
CA THR A 91 -0.65 0.86 11.02
C THR A 91 -2.03 1.37 11.48
N SER A 92 -2.71 2.14 10.65
CA SER A 92 -4.08 2.57 10.94
C SER A 92 -5.07 1.39 10.92
N GLY A 93 -6.08 1.43 11.77
CA GLY A 93 -7.14 0.41 11.79
C GLY A 93 -7.89 0.33 10.47
N VAL A 94 -8.07 1.46 9.77
CA VAL A 94 -8.75 1.52 8.47
C VAL A 94 -7.95 0.78 7.39
N LEU A 95 -6.61 0.91 7.37
CA LEU A 95 -5.78 0.18 6.42
C LEU A 95 -5.79 -1.32 6.74
N LYS A 96 -5.66 -1.68 8.02
CA LYS A 96 -5.71 -3.08 8.43
C LYS A 96 -7.06 -3.72 8.07
N ASN A 97 -8.16 -3.02 8.31
CA ASN A 97 -9.50 -3.47 7.93
C ASN A 97 -9.63 -3.69 6.41
N ALA A 98 -9.16 -2.73 5.59
CA ALA A 98 -9.19 -2.84 4.14
C ALA A 98 -8.34 -4.02 3.62
N ILE A 99 -7.20 -4.30 4.26
CA ILE A 99 -6.37 -5.46 3.94
C ILE A 99 -7.10 -6.76 4.29
N ASP A 100 -7.74 -6.84 5.44
CA ASP A 100 -8.37 -8.05 5.98
C ASP A 100 -9.64 -8.48 5.23
N TYR A 101 -10.22 -7.60 4.43
CA TYR A 101 -11.37 -7.93 3.59
C TYR A 101 -11.06 -8.95 2.48
N LEU A 102 -9.78 -9.06 2.07
CA LEU A 102 -9.36 -9.83 0.89
C LEU A 102 -8.18 -10.74 1.24
N TYR A 103 -7.99 -11.76 0.43
CA TYR A 103 -6.80 -12.62 0.55
C TYR A 103 -6.16 -12.89 -0.82
N GLY A 104 -6.86 -13.58 -1.72
CA GLY A 104 -6.32 -14.00 -3.01
C GLY A 104 -5.90 -12.85 -3.91
N GLU A 105 -6.58 -11.71 -3.81
CA GLU A 105 -6.32 -10.51 -4.60
C GLU A 105 -4.97 -9.86 -4.26
N TRP A 106 -4.43 -10.13 -3.08
CA TRP A 106 -3.10 -9.68 -2.67
C TRP A 106 -1.97 -10.60 -3.13
N ASN A 107 -2.26 -11.90 -3.35
CA ASN A 107 -1.24 -12.93 -3.52
C ASN A 107 -0.37 -12.70 -4.76
N ASN A 108 0.91 -13.07 -4.64
CA ASN A 108 1.92 -12.99 -5.71
C ASN A 108 2.07 -11.58 -6.30
N LYS A 109 1.99 -10.56 -5.46
CA LYS A 109 2.22 -9.17 -5.81
C LYS A 109 3.37 -8.60 -4.99
N ALA A 110 3.91 -7.45 -5.43
CA ALA A 110 4.97 -6.77 -4.71
C ALA A 110 4.44 -5.59 -3.89
N ALA A 111 5.09 -5.26 -2.77
CA ALA A 111 4.76 -4.06 -2.00
C ALA A 111 5.99 -3.26 -1.57
N GLY A 112 5.82 -1.93 -1.56
CA GLY A 112 6.69 -0.97 -0.92
C GLY A 112 5.94 -0.21 0.17
N PHE A 113 6.67 0.36 1.14
CA PHE A 113 6.06 1.05 2.26
C PHE A 113 6.54 2.47 2.39
N VAL A 114 5.60 3.34 2.69
CA VAL A 114 5.81 4.74 3.04
C VAL A 114 5.05 5.02 4.33
N SER A 115 5.72 5.55 5.31
CA SER A 115 5.11 5.84 6.60
C SER A 115 5.47 7.23 7.12
N TYR A 116 4.66 7.71 8.05
CA TYR A 116 4.92 8.96 8.75
C TYR A 116 4.44 8.87 10.22
N GLY A 117 5.15 9.57 11.08
CA GLY A 117 4.86 9.56 12.52
C GLY A 117 5.97 10.21 13.33
N GLY A 118 5.88 10.20 14.65
CA GLY A 118 6.93 10.76 15.54
C GLY A 118 8.30 10.12 15.33
N LEU A 119 8.32 8.79 15.09
CA LEU A 119 9.53 8.04 14.73
C LEU A 119 9.50 7.59 13.24
N GLY A 120 8.96 8.41 12.36
CA GLY A 120 8.86 8.12 10.94
C GLY A 120 7.87 7.00 10.58
N GLY A 121 7.20 6.39 11.55
CA GLY A 121 6.24 5.31 11.31
C GLY A 121 6.86 3.93 11.09
N ALA A 122 8.13 3.73 11.44
CA ALA A 122 8.84 2.48 11.19
C ALA A 122 8.15 1.23 11.79
N ARG A 123 7.55 1.37 12.98
CA ARG A 123 6.85 0.24 13.64
C ARG A 123 5.58 -0.18 12.90
N ALA A 124 4.89 0.77 12.28
CA ALA A 124 3.74 0.46 11.41
C ALA A 124 4.19 -0.37 10.20
N ILE A 125 5.34 -0.04 9.60
CA ILE A 125 5.91 -0.81 8.49
C ILE A 125 6.28 -2.23 8.92
N GLU A 126 6.95 -2.40 10.07
CA GLU A 126 7.31 -3.74 10.58
C GLU A 126 6.08 -4.64 10.75
N HIS A 127 4.96 -4.10 11.23
CA HIS A 127 3.71 -4.86 11.30
C HIS A 127 3.16 -5.18 9.90
N LEU A 128 3.24 -4.23 8.95
CA LEU A 128 2.80 -4.48 7.57
C LEU A 128 3.65 -5.54 6.86
N ARG A 129 4.97 -5.64 7.16
CA ARG A 129 5.83 -6.70 6.63
C ARG A 129 5.36 -8.08 7.07
N GLY A 130 5.03 -8.24 8.35
CA GLY A 130 4.47 -9.50 8.86
C GLY A 130 3.12 -9.86 8.23
N ILE A 131 2.25 -8.86 8.02
CA ILE A 131 0.97 -9.02 7.33
C ILE A 131 1.19 -9.40 5.86
N SER A 132 2.14 -8.76 5.18
CA SER A 132 2.47 -9.05 3.78
C SER A 132 2.95 -10.48 3.58
N ALA A 133 3.72 -11.02 4.52
CA ALA A 133 4.16 -12.41 4.47
C ALA A 133 2.98 -13.40 4.48
N GLU A 134 1.98 -13.18 5.35
CA GLU A 134 0.76 -14.00 5.39
C GLU A 134 -0.04 -13.92 4.10
N LEU A 135 -0.09 -12.75 3.47
CA LEU A 135 -0.82 -12.50 2.22
C LEU A 135 -0.05 -12.87 0.95
N GLN A 136 1.12 -13.52 1.08
CA GLN A 136 2.00 -13.86 -0.04
C GLN A 136 2.37 -12.63 -0.90
N ILE A 137 2.52 -11.47 -0.25
CA ILE A 137 3.03 -10.24 -0.86
C ILE A 137 4.54 -10.19 -0.63
N ALA A 138 5.32 -10.03 -1.70
CA ALA A 138 6.75 -9.81 -1.61
C ALA A 138 7.05 -8.33 -1.32
N ASP A 139 7.43 -8.01 -0.10
CA ASP A 139 7.74 -6.64 0.29
C ASP A 139 9.22 -6.30 0.05
N VAL A 140 9.45 -5.14 -0.57
CA VAL A 140 10.81 -4.69 -0.90
C VAL A 140 11.53 -4.11 0.33
N ARG A 141 12.87 -4.18 0.31
CA ARG A 141 13.69 -3.69 1.43
C ARG A 141 13.55 -2.18 1.65
N GLN A 142 13.59 -1.39 0.56
CA GLN A 142 13.54 0.06 0.66
C GLN A 142 12.18 0.52 1.15
N GLN A 143 12.20 1.47 2.08
CA GLN A 143 11.01 2.14 2.60
C GLN A 143 11.28 3.63 2.75
N LEU A 144 10.21 4.43 2.80
CA LEU A 144 10.30 5.85 3.17
C LEU A 144 9.65 6.06 4.54
N SER A 145 10.32 6.80 5.41
CA SER A 145 9.85 7.04 6.78
C SER A 145 10.00 8.53 7.10
N PHE A 146 8.89 9.25 7.17
CA PHE A 146 8.87 10.70 7.39
C PHE A 146 8.58 11.04 8.85
N SER A 147 9.51 11.73 9.50
CA SER A 147 9.32 12.20 10.87
C SER A 147 8.46 13.46 10.91
N LEU A 148 7.45 13.48 11.77
CA LEU A 148 6.66 14.69 12.02
C LEU A 148 7.49 15.86 12.55
N PHE A 149 8.67 15.58 13.12
CA PHE A 149 9.53 16.60 13.70
C PHE A 149 10.52 17.24 12.71
N SER A 150 10.89 16.54 11.63
CA SER A 150 11.87 17.03 10.64
C SER A 150 11.29 17.23 9.24
N ASP A 151 10.24 16.50 8.88
CA ASP A 151 9.71 16.48 7.52
C ASP A 151 8.33 17.16 7.40
N PHE A 152 7.90 17.82 8.50
CA PHE A 152 6.66 18.60 8.53
C PHE A 152 6.85 19.92 9.29
N GLU A 153 6.45 21.02 8.69
CA GLU A 153 6.33 22.29 9.39
C GLU A 153 5.04 22.31 10.22
N ASN A 154 5.17 22.67 11.51
CA ASN A 154 4.04 22.71 12.46
C ASN A 154 3.25 21.38 12.50
N PHE A 155 3.91 20.24 12.32
CA PHE A 155 3.32 18.88 12.30
C PHE A 155 2.23 18.66 11.23
N SER A 156 2.09 19.55 10.26
CA SER A 156 0.97 19.54 9.31
C SER A 156 1.36 19.82 7.86
N VAL A 157 2.35 20.67 7.62
CA VAL A 157 2.78 21.00 6.25
C VAL A 157 3.95 20.10 5.88
N PHE A 158 3.75 19.20 4.94
CA PHE A 158 4.76 18.24 4.52
C PHE A 158 5.85 18.93 3.68
N THR A 159 7.09 18.84 4.16
CA THR A 159 8.27 19.49 3.58
C THR A 159 9.45 18.51 3.59
N PRO A 160 9.39 17.41 2.79
CA PRO A 160 10.44 16.39 2.80
C PRO A 160 11.76 16.96 2.28
N GLY A 161 12.87 16.53 2.90
CA GLY A 161 14.20 16.87 2.41
C GLY A 161 14.51 16.25 1.04
N PRO A 162 15.48 16.83 0.28
CA PRO A 162 15.77 16.39 -1.10
C PRO A 162 16.24 14.94 -1.21
N GLN A 163 16.83 14.38 -0.15
CA GLN A 163 17.32 12.99 -0.10
C GLN A 163 16.20 11.95 -0.29
N TYR A 164 14.96 12.31 -0.02
CA TYR A 164 13.83 11.39 -0.16
C TYR A 164 13.48 11.08 -1.62
N ALA A 165 13.81 11.95 -2.56
CA ALA A 165 13.62 11.68 -3.98
C ALA A 165 14.48 10.51 -4.46
N ASP A 166 15.77 10.48 -4.06
CA ASP A 166 16.68 9.37 -4.39
C ASP A 166 16.22 8.06 -3.71
N GLN A 167 15.77 8.14 -2.45
CA GLN A 167 15.25 6.97 -1.73
C GLN A 167 13.95 6.44 -2.38
N ALA A 168 13.08 7.33 -2.86
CA ALA A 168 11.88 6.95 -3.60
C ALA A 168 12.22 6.24 -4.91
N ALA A 169 13.22 6.73 -5.64
CA ALA A 169 13.69 6.07 -6.86
C ALA A 169 14.12 4.63 -6.59
N VAL A 170 14.91 4.40 -5.51
CA VAL A 170 15.33 3.05 -5.11
C VAL A 170 14.14 2.16 -4.73
N LEU A 171 13.14 2.72 -4.00
CA LEU A 171 11.93 1.99 -3.65
C LEU A 171 11.17 1.54 -4.90
N PHE A 172 10.98 2.43 -5.85
CA PHE A 172 10.26 2.11 -7.09
C PHE A 172 11.05 1.13 -7.96
N ASP A 173 12.38 1.24 -8.06
CA ASP A 173 13.20 0.29 -8.81
C ASP A 173 13.03 -1.13 -8.27
N GLN A 174 13.08 -1.30 -6.95
CA GLN A 174 12.84 -2.60 -6.32
C GLN A 174 11.42 -3.09 -6.54
N LEU A 175 10.42 -2.22 -6.34
CA LEU A 175 9.01 -2.57 -6.48
C LEU A 175 8.64 -2.99 -7.90
N GLU A 176 9.04 -2.21 -8.91
CA GLU A 176 8.79 -2.52 -10.33
C GLU A 176 9.47 -3.83 -10.75
N SER A 177 10.71 -4.05 -10.31
CA SER A 177 11.45 -5.28 -10.59
C SER A 177 10.74 -6.52 -10.02
N TRP A 178 10.31 -6.45 -8.77
CA TRP A 178 9.63 -7.58 -8.12
C TRP A 178 8.20 -7.77 -8.65
N ALA A 179 7.47 -6.70 -8.90
CA ALA A 179 6.14 -6.79 -9.52
C ALA A 179 6.18 -7.45 -10.90
N ALA A 180 7.19 -7.10 -11.72
CA ALA A 180 7.41 -7.72 -13.01
C ALA A 180 7.74 -9.22 -12.89
N ALA A 181 8.59 -9.59 -11.94
CA ALA A 181 9.00 -10.98 -11.72
C ALA A 181 7.83 -11.85 -11.21
N LEU A 182 6.93 -11.30 -10.41
CA LEU A 182 5.78 -12.02 -9.85
C LEU A 182 4.55 -12.05 -10.78
N LYS A 183 4.44 -11.12 -11.73
CA LYS A 183 3.30 -11.04 -12.65
C LYS A 183 2.99 -12.36 -13.36
N PRO A 184 3.96 -13.13 -13.88
CA PRO A 184 3.70 -14.41 -14.55
C PRO A 184 3.04 -15.46 -13.61
N LEU A 185 3.31 -15.41 -12.30
CA LEU A 185 2.74 -16.37 -11.35
C LEU A 185 1.20 -16.23 -11.23
N ARG A 186 0.67 -15.05 -11.50
CA ARG A 186 -0.77 -14.78 -11.45
C ARG A 186 -1.50 -15.16 -12.75
N ALA A 187 -0.75 -15.31 -13.86
CA ALA A 187 -1.29 -15.78 -15.14
C ALA A 187 -1.32 -17.32 -15.22
N ALA A 188 -0.56 -18.03 -14.38
CA ALA A 188 -0.63 -19.48 -14.25
C ALA A 188 -1.92 -19.86 -13.52
N GLU A 189 -2.56 -20.96 -13.96
CA GLU A 189 -3.73 -21.49 -13.22
C GLU A 189 -3.34 -21.76 -11.76
N PRO A 190 -4.27 -21.54 -10.80
CA PRO A 190 -4.03 -21.86 -9.42
C PRO A 190 -3.54 -23.31 -9.30
N LEU A 191 -2.43 -23.53 -8.62
CA LEU A 191 -2.03 -24.89 -8.22
C LEU A 191 -3.22 -25.49 -7.48
N ALA A 192 -3.77 -26.59 -8.01
CA ALA A 192 -4.87 -27.29 -7.35
C ALA A 192 -4.45 -27.60 -5.91
N ALA A 193 -5.21 -27.12 -4.95
CA ALA A 193 -5.00 -27.36 -3.52
C ALA A 193 -5.28 -28.81 -3.16
#